data_53589d2ee2648a323acd3bb0458955d6
#
_entry.id   53589d2ee2648a323acd3bb0458955d6
#
_cell.length_a   1.000
_cell.length_b   1.000
_cell.length_c   1.000
_cell.angle_alpha   90.00
_cell.angle_beta   90.00
_cell.angle_gamma   90.00
#
_symmetry.space_group_name_H-M   'P 1'
#
loop_
_entity.id
_entity.type
_entity.pdbx_description
1 polymer ?
#
loop_
_entity_poly.entity_id
_entity_poly.type
_entity_poly.pdbx_seq_one_letter_code
_entity_poly.pdbx_strand_id
1 'polypeptide(L)'
;VRRLIRAISSVLILSGLLLVADAAATLLWQEPVTAVIAMVKRGEINKQLVDRPLTLSALDNRVLAGITNTTGRIAFYARLYERRAATGQQIGTIDFPKLNASYGVIQGTDTASLESGPGHYPATAFPGMPGDTVAIAGHRTTYLAPFRYLNELHPGDMIVVTMPYAKFTYRVERQQIVTPTSLWITANKGYERLVLSACNPLYSASQRIAVFARLFEQQPLGAATRA
;
A
#
# COMPACT_ATOMS: atom_id res chain seq x y z
N VAL A 1 6.83 -56.10 3.64
CA VAL A 1 5.82 -55.52 2.71
C VAL A 1 4.71 -54.81 3.48
N ARG A 2 3.97 -55.47 4.42
CA ARG A 2 2.82 -54.83 5.15
C ARG A 2 3.20 -53.60 5.96
N ARG A 3 4.37 -53.55 6.60
CA ARG A 3 4.84 -52.36 7.34
C ARG A 3 5.16 -51.19 6.40
N LEU A 4 5.76 -51.46 5.23
CA LEU A 4 6.06 -50.47 4.24
C LEU A 4 4.77 -49.83 3.64
N ILE A 5 3.80 -50.69 3.28
CA ILE A 5 2.49 -50.22 2.78
C ILE A 5 1.79 -49.33 3.81
N ARG A 6 1.77 -49.74 5.11
CA ARG A 6 1.18 -48.90 6.16
C ARG A 6 1.90 -47.54 6.30
N ALA A 7 3.24 -47.53 6.25
CA ALA A 7 4.00 -46.28 6.32
C ALA A 7 3.66 -45.34 5.14
N ILE A 8 3.64 -45.91 3.93
CA ILE A 8 3.27 -45.14 2.71
C ILE A 8 1.83 -44.58 2.83
N SER A 9 0.87 -45.45 3.24
CA SER A 9 -0.53 -45.02 3.44
C SER A 9 -0.66 -43.93 4.50
N SER A 10 0.07 -44.03 5.62
CA SER A 10 0.07 -43.00 6.65
C SER A 10 0.63 -41.65 6.15
N VAL A 11 1.72 -41.68 5.37
CA VAL A 11 2.29 -40.49 4.77
C VAL A 11 1.29 -39.82 3.80
N LEU A 12 0.66 -40.62 2.92
CA LEU A 12 -0.33 -40.11 1.97
C LEU A 12 -1.56 -39.50 2.67
N ILE A 13 -2.06 -40.16 3.75
CA ILE A 13 -3.19 -39.62 4.51
C ILE A 13 -2.80 -38.31 5.20
N LEU A 14 -1.63 -38.25 5.85
CA LEU A 14 -1.17 -37.02 6.50
C LEU A 14 -0.95 -35.89 5.49
N SER A 15 -0.34 -36.19 4.35
CA SER A 15 -0.18 -35.20 3.27
C SER A 15 -1.53 -34.68 2.76
N GLY A 16 -2.50 -35.59 2.56
CA GLY A 16 -3.85 -35.21 2.15
C GLY A 16 -4.56 -34.33 3.18
N LEU A 17 -4.45 -34.65 4.47
CA LEU A 17 -5.01 -33.85 5.55
C LEU A 17 -4.36 -32.45 5.63
N LEU A 18 -3.04 -32.36 5.45
CA LEU A 18 -2.34 -31.06 5.40
C LEU A 18 -2.80 -30.21 4.23
N LEU A 19 -2.97 -30.79 3.04
CA LEU A 19 -3.49 -30.05 1.87
C LEU A 19 -4.92 -29.56 2.08
N VAL A 20 -5.78 -30.37 2.71
CA VAL A 20 -7.16 -29.96 3.05
C VAL A 20 -7.14 -28.84 4.09
N ALA A 21 -6.27 -28.92 5.11
CA ALA A 21 -6.13 -27.89 6.12
C ALA A 21 -5.61 -26.58 5.53
N ASP A 22 -4.62 -26.64 4.63
CA ASP A 22 -4.09 -25.47 3.90
C ASP A 22 -5.17 -24.82 3.02
N ALA A 23 -5.91 -25.63 2.25
CA ALA A 23 -7.02 -25.13 1.45
C ALA A 23 -8.10 -24.45 2.30
N ALA A 24 -8.45 -25.05 3.44
CA ALA A 24 -9.42 -24.47 4.38
C ALA A 24 -8.90 -23.15 4.98
N ALA A 25 -7.64 -23.09 5.39
CA ALA A 25 -7.02 -21.87 5.90
C ALA A 25 -7.01 -20.75 4.83
N THR A 26 -6.64 -21.09 3.60
CA THR A 26 -6.63 -20.15 2.47
C THR A 26 -8.02 -19.57 2.19
N LEU A 27 -9.05 -20.42 2.22
CA LEU A 27 -10.43 -19.99 1.94
C LEU A 27 -11.04 -19.17 3.08
N LEU A 28 -10.78 -19.57 4.34
CA LEU A 28 -11.42 -18.97 5.52
C LEU A 28 -10.69 -17.72 6.01
N TRP A 29 -9.39 -17.62 5.80
CA TRP A 29 -8.56 -16.53 6.34
C TRP A 29 -7.65 -15.92 5.29
N GLN A 30 -6.47 -16.52 5.04
CA GLN A 30 -5.48 -16.08 4.05
C GLN A 30 -4.51 -17.22 3.75
N GLU A 31 -3.79 -17.10 2.65
CA GLU A 31 -2.80 -18.10 2.27
C GLU A 31 -1.61 -18.12 3.25
N PRO A 32 -1.40 -19.22 4.02
CA PRO A 32 -0.43 -19.22 5.13
C PRO A 32 1.01 -19.15 4.65
N VAL A 33 1.34 -19.74 3.50
CA VAL A 33 2.72 -19.76 2.97
C VAL A 33 3.19 -18.36 2.59
N THR A 34 2.38 -17.63 1.83
CA THR A 34 2.71 -16.25 1.43
C THR A 34 2.67 -15.28 2.61
N ALA A 35 1.87 -15.56 3.65
CA ALA A 35 1.87 -14.79 4.87
C ALA A 35 3.24 -14.88 5.59
N VAL A 36 3.82 -16.07 5.68
CA VAL A 36 5.17 -16.24 6.26
C VAL A 36 6.23 -15.52 5.42
N ILE A 37 6.20 -15.66 4.08
CA ILE A 37 7.11 -14.95 3.18
C ILE A 37 7.03 -13.43 3.39
N ALA A 38 5.81 -12.89 3.47
CA ALA A 38 5.60 -11.46 3.69
C ALA A 38 6.10 -10.99 5.06
N MET A 39 5.97 -11.81 6.12
CA MET A 39 6.51 -11.49 7.44
C MET A 39 8.04 -11.41 7.43
N VAL A 40 8.71 -12.36 6.76
CA VAL A 40 10.19 -12.34 6.60
C VAL A 40 10.62 -11.09 5.81
N LYS A 41 10.00 -10.83 4.66
CA LYS A 41 10.32 -9.68 3.82
C LYS A 41 10.08 -8.34 4.53
N ARG A 42 9.07 -8.23 5.39
CA ARG A 42 8.87 -7.02 6.21
C ARG A 42 10.04 -6.70 7.11
N GLY A 43 10.74 -7.70 7.64
CA GLY A 43 11.96 -7.50 8.42
C GLY A 43 13.12 -6.92 7.61
N GLU A 44 13.11 -7.11 6.30
CA GLU A 44 14.17 -6.67 5.37
C GLU A 44 13.85 -5.32 4.67
N ILE A 45 12.66 -4.74 4.91
CA ILE A 45 12.26 -3.49 4.24
C ILE A 45 13.22 -2.36 4.59
N ASN A 46 13.73 -1.71 3.56
CA ASN A 46 14.58 -0.53 3.71
C ASN A 46 13.73 0.68 4.14
N LYS A 47 13.89 1.09 5.41
CA LYS A 47 13.18 2.22 6.01
C LYS A 47 13.96 3.53 6.00
N GLN A 48 15.11 3.60 5.35
CA GLN A 48 15.98 4.80 5.39
C GLN A 48 15.26 6.09 5.02
N LEU A 49 14.29 6.02 4.08
CA LEU A 49 13.52 7.19 3.67
C LEU A 49 12.55 7.67 4.76
N VAL A 50 12.05 6.76 5.60
CA VAL A 50 11.09 7.06 6.66
C VAL A 50 11.78 7.42 7.97
N ASP A 51 12.86 6.69 8.30
CA ASP A 51 13.51 6.76 9.61
C ASP A 51 14.55 7.88 9.71
N ARG A 52 15.05 8.42 8.57
CA ARG A 52 16.08 9.45 8.55
C ARG A 52 15.58 10.74 7.90
N PRO A 53 15.78 11.89 8.57
CA PRO A 53 15.50 13.18 7.97
C PRO A 53 16.31 13.36 6.68
N LEU A 54 15.68 13.92 5.65
CA LEU A 54 16.35 14.25 4.42
C LEU A 54 17.32 15.43 4.64
N THR A 55 18.56 15.27 4.20
CA THR A 55 19.51 16.38 4.12
C THR A 55 19.12 17.28 2.94
N LEU A 56 18.86 18.55 3.22
CA LEU A 56 18.55 19.57 2.25
C LEU A 56 19.83 20.16 1.64
N SER A 57 19.87 20.35 0.33
CA SER A 57 20.93 21.09 -0.33
C SER A 57 20.77 22.60 -0.06
N ALA A 58 21.82 23.39 -0.39
CA ALA A 58 21.74 24.85 -0.29
C ALA A 58 20.62 25.42 -1.16
N LEU A 59 20.33 24.80 -2.33
CA LEU A 59 19.24 25.18 -3.22
C LEU A 59 17.89 24.84 -2.59
N ASP A 60 17.73 23.62 -2.02
CA ASP A 60 16.52 23.22 -1.34
C ASP A 60 16.18 24.20 -0.21
N ASN A 61 17.16 24.59 0.59
CA ASN A 61 16.98 25.56 1.68
C ASN A 61 16.54 26.93 1.17
N ARG A 62 17.10 27.43 0.05
CA ARG A 62 16.67 28.70 -0.58
C ARG A 62 15.22 28.62 -1.06
N VAL A 63 14.85 27.55 -1.75
CA VAL A 63 13.48 27.35 -2.24
C VAL A 63 12.51 27.28 -1.06
N LEU A 64 12.84 26.50 -0.03
CA LEU A 64 12.01 26.34 1.16
C LEU A 64 11.81 27.65 1.93
N ALA A 65 12.84 28.50 2.01
CA ALA A 65 12.76 29.80 2.66
C ALA A 65 11.76 30.76 1.96
N GLY A 66 11.52 30.59 0.66
CA GLY A 66 10.52 31.34 -0.09
C GLY A 66 9.07 30.82 0.06
N ILE A 67 8.87 29.65 0.71
CA ILE A 67 7.55 29.05 0.85
C ILE A 67 6.96 29.39 2.22
N THR A 68 5.96 30.27 2.22
CA THR A 68 5.34 30.79 3.46
C THR A 68 4.12 30.01 3.93
N ASN A 69 3.48 29.22 3.04
CA ASN A 69 2.27 28.47 3.39
C ASN A 69 2.53 26.97 3.59
N THR A 70 1.76 26.35 4.49
CA THR A 70 1.89 24.94 4.87
C THR A 70 1.72 24.00 3.69
N THR A 71 0.74 24.24 2.81
CA THR A 71 0.49 23.39 1.62
C THR A 71 1.69 23.39 0.69
N GLY A 72 2.28 24.55 0.41
CA GLY A 72 3.49 24.65 -0.41
C GLY A 72 4.69 23.92 0.21
N ARG A 73 4.84 23.99 1.54
CA ARG A 73 5.91 23.26 2.26
C ARG A 73 5.71 21.76 2.15
N ILE A 74 4.49 21.27 2.35
CA ILE A 74 4.15 19.85 2.17
C ILE A 74 4.47 19.43 0.73
N ALA A 75 4.03 20.19 -0.28
CA ALA A 75 4.29 19.89 -1.68
C ALA A 75 5.79 19.89 -2.02
N PHE A 76 6.56 20.79 -1.42
CA PHE A 76 8.02 20.81 -1.57
C PHE A 76 8.65 19.50 -1.07
N TYR A 77 8.29 19.07 0.16
CA TYR A 77 8.80 17.82 0.72
C TYR A 77 8.30 16.60 -0.06
N ALA A 78 7.03 16.59 -0.51
CA ALA A 78 6.50 15.52 -1.34
C ALA A 78 7.38 15.28 -2.58
N ARG A 79 7.69 16.33 -3.34
CA ARG A 79 8.57 16.26 -4.51
C ARG A 79 9.99 15.81 -4.15
N LEU A 80 10.51 16.28 -3.00
CA LEU A 80 11.85 15.93 -2.56
C LEU A 80 11.95 14.44 -2.20
N TYR A 81 10.96 13.92 -1.46
CA TYR A 81 10.89 12.50 -1.10
C TYR A 81 10.65 11.62 -2.33
N GLU A 82 9.76 12.01 -3.24
CA GLU A 82 9.48 11.29 -4.49
C GLU A 82 10.75 11.09 -5.32
N ARG A 83 11.55 12.15 -5.53
CA ARG A 83 12.82 12.07 -6.27
C ARG A 83 13.87 11.16 -5.64
N ARG A 84 13.77 10.89 -4.34
CA ARG A 84 14.75 10.10 -3.57
C ARG A 84 14.26 8.69 -3.23
N ALA A 85 12.98 8.41 -3.44
CA ALA A 85 12.41 7.11 -3.15
C ALA A 85 12.88 6.07 -4.17
N ALA A 86 13.49 5.00 -3.68
CA ALA A 86 13.90 3.87 -4.49
C ALA A 86 12.83 2.76 -4.48
N THR A 87 12.71 2.01 -5.57
CA THR A 87 11.85 0.82 -5.64
C THR A 87 12.17 -0.16 -4.52
N GLY A 88 11.15 -0.73 -3.90
CA GLY A 88 11.27 -1.62 -2.74
C GLY A 88 11.47 -0.91 -1.39
N GLN A 89 11.63 0.41 -1.37
CA GLN A 89 11.81 1.20 -0.17
C GLN A 89 10.45 1.54 0.48
N GLN A 90 10.35 1.46 1.80
CA GLN A 90 9.16 1.97 2.50
C GLN A 90 9.15 3.50 2.44
N ILE A 91 8.01 4.07 2.03
CA ILE A 91 7.82 5.52 1.86
C ILE A 91 6.90 6.14 2.92
N GLY A 92 6.09 5.33 3.60
CA GLY A 92 5.13 5.78 4.59
C GLY A 92 4.29 4.63 5.12
N THR A 93 3.13 4.96 5.70
CA THR A 93 2.12 3.98 6.12
C THR A 93 0.74 4.35 5.59
N ILE A 94 -0.12 3.34 5.46
CA ILE A 94 -1.53 3.50 5.17
C ILE A 94 -2.35 2.81 6.25
N ASP A 95 -3.31 3.54 6.81
CA ASP A 95 -4.17 3.09 7.89
C ASP A 95 -5.63 3.12 7.45
N PHE A 96 -6.37 2.08 7.82
CA PHE A 96 -7.79 1.92 7.58
C PHE A 96 -8.52 1.86 8.93
N PRO A 97 -8.94 3.00 9.52
CA PRO A 97 -9.56 3.01 10.85
C PRO A 97 -10.77 2.07 10.96
N LYS A 98 -11.63 2.06 9.94
CA LYS A 98 -12.81 1.18 9.90
C LYS A 98 -12.45 -0.31 9.94
N LEU A 99 -11.35 -0.70 9.31
CA LEU A 99 -10.90 -2.10 9.21
C LEU A 99 -9.93 -2.50 10.33
N ASN A 100 -9.57 -1.55 11.21
CA ASN A 100 -8.54 -1.70 12.23
C ASN A 100 -7.23 -2.28 11.67
N ALA A 101 -6.79 -1.76 10.51
CA ALA A 101 -5.65 -2.29 9.77
C ALA A 101 -4.66 -1.18 9.40
N SER A 102 -3.36 -1.50 9.47
CA SER A 102 -2.25 -0.59 9.15
C SER A 102 -1.15 -1.33 8.41
N TYR A 103 -0.59 -0.72 7.38
CA TYR A 103 0.46 -1.31 6.53
C TYR A 103 1.50 -0.28 6.14
N GLY A 104 2.78 -0.72 6.04
CA GLY A 104 3.82 0.07 5.38
C GLY A 104 3.56 0.16 3.88
N VAL A 105 3.68 1.36 3.30
CA VAL A 105 3.58 1.59 1.86
C VAL A 105 4.97 1.52 1.26
N ILE A 106 5.12 0.71 0.21
CA ILE A 106 6.39 0.46 -0.49
C ILE A 106 6.39 1.24 -1.80
N GLN A 107 7.52 1.81 -2.19
CA GLN A 107 7.67 2.40 -3.53
C GLN A 107 7.80 1.31 -4.58
N GLY A 108 6.92 1.30 -5.58
CA GLY A 108 6.89 0.32 -6.66
C GLY A 108 5.69 -0.62 -6.60
N THR A 109 5.35 -1.17 -7.76
CA THR A 109 4.26 -2.16 -7.95
C THR A 109 4.76 -3.42 -8.66
N ASP A 110 6.07 -3.61 -8.70
CA ASP A 110 6.68 -4.87 -9.11
C ASP A 110 6.38 -5.97 -8.08
N THR A 111 6.61 -7.23 -8.47
CA THR A 111 6.28 -8.38 -7.64
C THR A 111 6.94 -8.31 -6.26
N ALA A 112 8.23 -7.99 -6.20
CA ALA A 112 8.98 -7.95 -4.94
C ALA A 112 8.46 -6.86 -3.98
N SER A 113 8.10 -5.69 -4.51
CA SER A 113 7.51 -4.58 -3.75
C SER A 113 6.14 -4.99 -3.19
N LEU A 114 5.26 -5.58 -4.01
CA LEU A 114 3.91 -5.98 -3.60
C LEU A 114 3.90 -7.16 -2.62
N GLU A 115 4.88 -8.05 -2.68
CA GLU A 115 5.06 -9.13 -1.70
C GLU A 115 5.42 -8.59 -0.30
N SER A 116 6.02 -7.40 -0.24
CA SER A 116 6.43 -6.74 1.00
C SER A 116 5.31 -5.89 1.63
N GLY A 117 4.35 -5.43 0.83
CA GLY A 117 3.22 -4.61 1.30
C GLY A 117 2.47 -3.89 0.17
N PRO A 118 1.53 -3.01 0.50
CA PRO A 118 0.91 -2.12 -0.48
C PRO A 118 1.97 -1.29 -1.22
N GLY A 119 1.90 -1.30 -2.56
CA GLY A 119 2.88 -0.66 -3.43
C GLY A 119 2.33 0.63 -4.06
N HIS A 120 3.08 1.72 -3.94
CA HIS A 120 2.78 2.97 -4.64
C HIS A 120 3.12 2.86 -6.13
N TYR A 121 2.21 3.29 -7.00
CA TYR A 121 2.45 3.34 -8.45
C TYR A 121 3.49 4.42 -8.80
N PRO A 122 4.67 4.06 -9.34
CA PRO A 122 5.74 5.03 -9.60
C PRO A 122 5.38 6.14 -10.59
N ALA A 123 4.35 5.91 -11.42
CA ALA A 123 3.86 6.89 -12.39
C ALA A 123 2.81 7.85 -11.80
N THR A 124 2.56 7.80 -10.49
CA THR A 124 1.62 8.67 -9.79
C THR A 124 2.35 9.50 -8.73
N ALA A 125 1.73 10.60 -8.30
CA ALA A 125 2.36 11.53 -7.37
C ALA A 125 2.42 11.00 -5.94
N PHE A 126 3.33 11.52 -5.14
CA PHE A 126 3.30 11.36 -3.69
C PHE A 126 2.19 12.24 -3.07
N PRO A 127 1.60 11.82 -1.92
CA PRO A 127 0.63 12.63 -1.19
C PRO A 127 1.13 14.05 -0.92
N GLY A 128 0.25 15.04 -1.10
CA GLY A 128 0.57 16.46 -0.88
C GLY A 128 0.98 17.22 -2.13
N MET A 129 0.85 16.63 -3.31
CA MET A 129 0.98 17.34 -4.59
C MET A 129 -0.41 17.75 -5.08
N PRO A 130 -0.74 19.06 -5.00
CA PRO A 130 -2.08 19.54 -5.34
C PRO A 130 -2.46 19.23 -6.77
N GLY A 131 -3.66 18.69 -6.98
CA GLY A 131 -4.21 18.38 -8.30
C GLY A 131 -3.86 16.98 -8.81
N ASP A 132 -2.97 16.27 -8.16
CA ASP A 132 -2.45 14.99 -8.63
C ASP A 132 -3.18 13.79 -8.01
N THR A 133 -3.00 12.64 -8.64
CA THR A 133 -3.50 11.35 -8.16
C THR A 133 -2.37 10.59 -7.49
N VAL A 134 -2.63 10.10 -6.28
CA VAL A 134 -1.82 9.12 -5.56
C VAL A 134 -2.45 7.76 -5.79
N ALA A 135 -1.71 6.76 -6.25
CA ALA A 135 -2.26 5.41 -6.44
C ALA A 135 -1.43 4.36 -5.70
N ILE A 136 -2.12 3.45 -5.03
CA ILE A 136 -1.51 2.35 -4.26
C ILE A 136 -2.21 1.05 -4.62
N ALA A 137 -1.43 0.02 -5.00
CA ALA A 137 -1.90 -1.34 -5.24
C ALA A 137 -1.67 -2.23 -4.02
N GLY A 138 -2.47 -3.27 -3.86
CA GLY A 138 -2.25 -4.26 -2.82
C GLY A 138 -2.86 -5.61 -3.15
N HIS A 139 -2.29 -6.68 -2.58
CA HIS A 139 -2.83 -8.03 -2.70
C HIS A 139 -4.15 -8.17 -1.93
N ARG A 140 -5.04 -9.01 -2.44
CA ARG A 140 -6.34 -9.31 -1.80
C ARG A 140 -6.41 -10.67 -1.14
N THR A 141 -5.52 -11.59 -1.51
CA THR A 141 -5.57 -12.99 -1.04
C THR A 141 -4.24 -13.52 -0.55
N THR A 142 -3.12 -12.97 -1.03
CA THR A 142 -1.75 -13.41 -0.77
C THR A 142 -0.96 -12.35 0.00
N TYR A 143 0.20 -12.71 0.54
CA TYR A 143 1.16 -11.81 1.18
C TYR A 143 0.52 -10.91 2.25
N LEU A 144 -0.15 -11.53 3.24
CA LEU A 144 -0.96 -10.91 4.31
C LEU A 144 -2.19 -10.15 3.79
N ALA A 145 -2.50 -10.27 2.51
CA ALA A 145 -3.72 -9.75 1.89
C ALA A 145 -4.10 -8.32 2.37
N PRO A 146 -3.20 -7.32 2.24
CA PRO A 146 -3.41 -6.00 2.84
C PRO A 146 -4.69 -5.31 2.37
N PHE A 147 -5.18 -5.64 1.18
CA PHE A 147 -6.40 -5.07 0.60
C PHE A 147 -7.55 -6.08 0.51
N ARG A 148 -7.54 -7.13 1.37
CA ARG A 148 -8.59 -8.17 1.38
C ARG A 148 -9.98 -7.58 1.51
N TYR A 149 -10.15 -6.65 2.43
CA TYR A 149 -11.43 -6.04 2.78
C TYR A 149 -11.65 -4.67 2.14
N LEU A 150 -10.96 -4.38 1.03
CA LEU A 150 -11.12 -3.10 0.32
C LEU A 150 -12.56 -2.84 -0.12
N ASN A 151 -13.34 -3.90 -0.39
CA ASN A 151 -14.76 -3.83 -0.72
C ASN A 151 -15.66 -3.37 0.45
N GLU A 152 -15.17 -3.36 1.67
CA GLU A 152 -15.92 -2.92 2.85
C GLU A 152 -15.79 -1.40 3.10
N LEU A 153 -14.91 -0.72 2.36
CA LEU A 153 -14.80 0.72 2.41
C LEU A 153 -15.95 1.36 1.60
N HIS A 154 -16.79 2.15 2.25
CA HIS A 154 -17.94 2.81 1.65
C HIS A 154 -17.74 4.33 1.60
N PRO A 155 -18.51 5.05 0.77
CA PRO A 155 -18.49 6.51 0.77
C PRO A 155 -18.63 7.10 2.18
N GLY A 156 -17.72 8.01 2.53
CA GLY A 156 -17.62 8.62 3.86
C GLY A 156 -16.55 8.01 4.78
N ASP A 157 -16.12 6.78 4.55
CA ASP A 157 -15.04 6.16 5.35
C ASP A 157 -13.71 6.90 5.14
N MET A 158 -12.87 6.87 6.17
CA MET A 158 -11.57 7.54 6.14
C MET A 158 -10.43 6.56 5.90
N ILE A 159 -9.45 7.02 5.12
CA ILE A 159 -8.17 6.36 4.88
C ILE A 159 -7.09 7.36 5.27
N VAL A 160 -6.12 6.94 6.05
CA VAL A 160 -5.03 7.81 6.49
C VAL A 160 -3.73 7.34 5.86
N VAL A 161 -3.03 8.23 5.17
CA VAL A 161 -1.67 7.99 4.66
C VAL A 161 -0.71 8.89 5.42
N THR A 162 0.28 8.28 6.09
CA THR A 162 1.29 9.02 6.83
C THR A 162 2.63 8.92 6.11
N MET A 163 3.12 10.06 5.67
CA MET A 163 4.43 10.24 5.07
C MET A 163 5.37 10.91 6.07
N PRO A 164 6.71 10.87 5.90
CA PRO A 164 7.64 11.51 6.83
C PRO A 164 7.44 13.03 7.01
N TYR A 165 6.77 13.68 6.05
CA TYR A 165 6.57 15.13 6.01
C TYR A 165 5.14 15.58 6.32
N ALA A 166 4.14 14.70 6.23
CA ALA A 166 2.76 15.03 6.53
C ALA A 166 1.88 13.79 6.71
N LYS A 167 0.77 13.97 7.42
CA LYS A 167 -0.33 13.02 7.54
C LYS A 167 -1.49 13.51 6.67
N PHE A 168 -2.03 12.62 5.86
CA PHE A 168 -3.10 12.88 4.91
C PHE A 168 -4.31 12.03 5.26
N THR A 169 -5.46 12.65 5.45
CA THR A 169 -6.73 11.96 5.64
C THR A 169 -7.55 12.09 4.36
N TYR A 170 -7.86 10.96 3.74
CA TYR A 170 -8.70 10.89 2.55
C TYR A 170 -10.07 10.35 2.92
N ARG A 171 -11.13 10.93 2.35
CA ARG A 171 -12.50 10.45 2.48
C ARG A 171 -12.89 9.67 1.23
N VAL A 172 -13.34 8.43 1.41
CA VAL A 172 -13.84 7.59 0.32
C VAL A 172 -15.03 8.25 -0.35
N GLU A 173 -14.98 8.36 -1.67
CA GLU A 173 -16.06 8.89 -2.51
C GLU A 173 -16.88 7.76 -3.17
N ARG A 174 -16.19 6.73 -3.67
CA ARG A 174 -16.82 5.61 -4.39
C ARG A 174 -15.89 4.43 -4.55
N GLN A 175 -16.48 3.28 -4.89
CA GLN A 175 -15.80 2.11 -5.41
C GLN A 175 -16.25 1.82 -6.84
N GLN A 176 -15.39 1.15 -7.60
CA GLN A 176 -15.71 0.70 -8.94
C GLN A 176 -14.94 -0.57 -9.29
N ILE A 177 -15.62 -1.52 -9.95
CA ILE A 177 -14.95 -2.67 -10.57
C ILE A 177 -14.55 -2.26 -11.98
N VAL A 178 -13.28 -2.50 -12.32
CA VAL A 178 -12.69 -2.13 -13.60
C VAL A 178 -11.88 -3.30 -14.19
N THR A 179 -11.53 -3.21 -15.45
CA THR A 179 -10.63 -4.19 -16.08
C THR A 179 -9.18 -3.99 -15.60
N PRO A 180 -8.33 -5.01 -15.66
CA PRO A 180 -6.91 -4.89 -15.27
C PRO A 180 -6.14 -3.82 -16.06
N THR A 181 -6.60 -3.49 -17.26
CA THR A 181 -5.98 -2.53 -18.19
C THR A 181 -6.53 -1.11 -18.04
N SER A 182 -7.37 -0.85 -17.05
CA SER A 182 -8.02 0.46 -16.82
C SER A 182 -7.05 1.50 -16.25
N LEU A 183 -6.07 1.95 -17.03
CA LEU A 183 -5.06 2.93 -16.59
C LEU A 183 -5.67 4.29 -16.24
N TRP A 184 -6.86 4.61 -16.74
CA TRP A 184 -7.55 5.87 -16.45
C TRP A 184 -7.82 6.10 -14.94
N ILE A 185 -7.81 5.03 -14.12
CA ILE A 185 -7.99 5.17 -12.67
C ILE A 185 -6.87 5.97 -12.02
N THR A 186 -5.68 6.00 -12.61
CA THR A 186 -4.51 6.74 -12.09
C THR A 186 -4.36 8.14 -12.70
N ALA A 187 -5.21 8.51 -13.68
CA ALA A 187 -5.12 9.82 -14.34
C ALA A 187 -5.49 10.96 -13.39
N ASN A 188 -4.78 12.10 -13.48
CA ASN A 188 -5.08 13.29 -12.69
C ASN A 188 -6.48 13.85 -13.00
N LYS A 189 -7.11 14.43 -11.97
CA LYS A 189 -8.48 14.97 -12.04
C LYS A 189 -8.58 16.45 -11.63
N GLY A 190 -7.45 17.12 -11.45
CA GLY A 190 -7.40 18.52 -11.03
C GLY A 190 -7.62 18.75 -9.54
N TYR A 191 -7.75 17.68 -8.75
CA TYR A 191 -7.75 17.72 -7.29
C TYR A 191 -6.99 16.52 -6.73
N GLU A 192 -6.42 16.66 -5.55
CA GLU A 192 -5.68 15.57 -4.92
C GLU A 192 -6.63 14.45 -4.51
N ARG A 193 -6.35 13.25 -4.99
CA ARG A 193 -7.08 12.04 -4.65
C ARG A 193 -6.17 10.85 -4.44
N LEU A 194 -6.65 9.93 -3.61
CA LEU A 194 -6.07 8.60 -3.42
C LEU A 194 -6.89 7.58 -4.22
N VAL A 195 -6.20 6.70 -4.92
CA VAL A 195 -6.79 5.53 -5.59
C VAL A 195 -6.15 4.27 -5.02
N LEU A 196 -6.94 3.38 -4.46
CA LEU A 196 -6.49 2.06 -4.05
C LEU A 196 -6.98 1.03 -5.05
N SER A 197 -6.12 0.08 -5.43
CA SER A 197 -6.50 -0.97 -6.37
C SER A 197 -6.06 -2.35 -5.90
N ALA A 198 -6.92 -3.35 -6.13
CA ALA A 198 -6.64 -4.75 -5.82
C ALA A 198 -7.33 -5.68 -6.82
N CYS A 199 -6.90 -6.95 -6.86
CA CYS A 199 -7.53 -7.98 -7.67
C CYS A 199 -9.00 -8.21 -7.27
N ASN A 200 -9.87 -8.52 -8.24
CA ASN A 200 -11.28 -8.83 -8.05
C ASN A 200 -11.76 -9.88 -9.06
N PRO A 201 -12.70 -10.80 -8.68
CA PRO A 201 -13.08 -11.11 -7.30
C PRO A 201 -11.94 -11.73 -6.48
N LEU A 202 -12.21 -12.09 -5.21
CA LEU A 202 -11.26 -12.84 -4.40
C LEU A 202 -10.81 -14.11 -5.16
N TYR A 203 -9.52 -14.44 -5.06
CA TYR A 203 -8.87 -15.58 -5.75
C TYR A 203 -8.86 -15.49 -7.29
N SER A 204 -9.18 -14.31 -7.86
CA SER A 204 -9.13 -14.07 -9.30
C SER A 204 -8.48 -12.74 -9.60
N ALA A 205 -7.76 -12.67 -10.73
CA ALA A 205 -7.17 -11.44 -11.26
C ALA A 205 -7.91 -10.91 -12.50
N SER A 206 -9.12 -11.43 -12.79
CA SER A 206 -9.88 -11.08 -14.00
C SER A 206 -10.32 -9.61 -14.04
N GLN A 207 -10.48 -8.98 -12.86
CA GLN A 207 -10.87 -7.60 -12.69
C GLN A 207 -10.01 -6.91 -11.61
N ARG A 208 -10.26 -5.62 -11.41
CA ARG A 208 -9.75 -4.85 -10.27
C ARG A 208 -10.89 -4.18 -9.54
N ILE A 209 -10.84 -4.17 -8.22
CA ILE A 209 -11.60 -3.23 -7.40
C ILE A 209 -10.76 -1.97 -7.24
N ALA A 210 -11.33 -0.81 -7.55
CA ALA A 210 -10.72 0.49 -7.34
C ALA A 210 -11.56 1.28 -6.34
N VAL A 211 -10.93 1.79 -5.27
CA VAL A 211 -11.52 2.72 -4.29
C VAL A 211 -10.94 4.09 -4.55
N PHE A 212 -11.82 5.08 -4.72
CA PHE A 212 -11.47 6.48 -4.95
C PHE A 212 -11.78 7.29 -3.70
N ALA A 213 -10.79 8.03 -3.21
CA ALA A 213 -10.95 8.88 -2.04
C ALA A 213 -10.35 10.27 -2.32
N ARG A 214 -11.00 11.32 -1.85
CA ARG A 214 -10.55 12.71 -1.97
C ARG A 214 -9.81 13.15 -0.73
N LEU A 215 -8.76 13.93 -0.89
CA LEU A 215 -8.09 14.58 0.25
C LEU A 215 -9.11 15.39 1.05
N PHE A 216 -9.22 15.09 2.33
CA PHE A 216 -10.10 15.76 3.29
C PHE A 216 -9.29 16.70 4.19
N GLU A 217 -8.14 16.25 4.67
CA GLU A 217 -7.27 16.99 5.59
C GLU A 217 -5.81 16.60 5.36
N GLN A 218 -4.91 17.59 5.55
CA GLN A 218 -3.47 17.36 5.63
C GLN A 218 -2.86 18.08 6.82
N GLN A 219 -2.00 17.38 7.54
CA GLN A 219 -1.30 17.90 8.72
C GLN A 219 0.20 17.77 8.50
N PRO A 220 0.98 18.87 8.54
CA PRO A 220 2.41 18.80 8.39
C PRO A 220 3.06 18.01 9.53
N LEU A 221 4.13 17.26 9.23
CA LEU A 221 4.93 16.53 10.20
C LEU A 221 6.43 16.86 10.01
N GLY A 222 7.19 16.60 11.05
CA GLY A 222 8.65 16.71 10.99
C GLY A 222 9.14 18.06 10.49
N ALA A 223 9.98 18.04 9.44
CA ALA A 223 10.57 19.26 8.89
C ALA A 223 9.56 20.19 8.19
N ALA A 224 8.40 19.69 7.76
CA ALA A 224 7.37 20.53 7.14
C ALA A 224 6.60 21.42 8.15
N THR A 225 6.69 21.12 9.45
CA THR A 225 6.07 21.94 10.52
C THR A 225 6.86 23.22 10.85
N ARG A 226 8.14 23.25 10.54
CA ARG A 226 9.01 24.37 10.88
C ARG A 226 8.78 25.53 9.90
N ALA A 227 8.33 26.66 10.41
CA ALA A 227 8.22 27.91 9.66
C ALA A 227 9.61 28.48 9.36
#